data_b60e4a27282a061a8e031a17612151c1
#
_entry.id   b60e4a27282a061a8e031a17612151c1
#
_cell.length_a   1.000
_cell.length_b   1.000
_cell.length_c   1.000
_cell.angle_alpha   90.00
_cell.angle_beta   90.00
_cell.angle_gamma   90.00
#
_symmetry.space_group_name_H-M   'P 1'
#
loop_
_entity.id
_entity.type
_entity.pdbx_description
1 polymer ?
#
loop_
_entity_poly.entity_id
_entity_poly.type
_entity_poly.pdbx_seq_one_letter_code
_entity_poly.pdbx_strand_id
1 'polypeptide(L)'
;MRTVIIWMFILLSVPFLMAQKVFSQKELDAVLNPVLMEHAEEMLRFERMEINAGTLSEDDKPQVFTFTCTNVGKQKIVVTKISTTCGCTNAHIDSPVINPGEKAVIQLTYNPFGQPGTIYTRAFVYVSISEKKPIAALTISGKVTPSSALWRDYRYTMGHLKIRAKTINMGTVTATMHRRVERIACANAGNEPLKVSAVKGFLPEFLKLRTEPEVLEPGQEGLLMVELDGRKLSGQKGKKSFNVLLEGVSGRPSDRTIIIFINRKIW
;
A
#
# COMPACT_ATOMS: atom_id res chain seq x y z
N MET A 1 -23.53 14.82 -67.31
CA MET A 1 -22.88 13.69 -66.66
C MET A 1 -21.77 14.25 -65.78
N ARG A 2 -21.99 14.36 -64.46
CA ARG A 2 -20.98 14.77 -63.46
C ARG A 2 -20.86 13.65 -62.47
N THR A 3 -19.73 12.93 -62.54
CA THR A 3 -19.36 11.86 -61.65
C THR A 3 -18.83 12.44 -60.35
N VAL A 4 -19.53 12.22 -59.24
CA VAL A 4 -19.10 12.60 -57.89
C VAL A 4 -18.29 11.44 -57.35
N ILE A 5 -17.00 11.60 -57.15
CA ILE A 5 -16.10 10.67 -56.48
C ILE A 5 -16.21 10.95 -55.00
N ILE A 6 -16.83 10.03 -54.26
CA ILE A 6 -16.89 10.02 -52.79
C ILE A 6 -15.62 9.39 -52.29
N TRP A 7 -14.72 10.17 -51.69
CA TRP A 7 -13.59 9.72 -50.94
C TRP A 7 -14.09 9.27 -49.54
N MET A 8 -14.11 7.98 -49.33
CA MET A 8 -14.40 7.37 -48.03
C MET A 8 -13.13 7.37 -47.19
N PHE A 9 -13.00 8.33 -46.29
CA PHE A 9 -11.97 8.35 -45.24
C PHE A 9 -12.30 7.26 -44.21
N ILE A 10 -11.67 6.09 -44.34
CA ILE A 10 -11.65 5.08 -43.28
C ILE A 10 -10.61 5.59 -42.23
N LEU A 11 -11.10 6.24 -41.19
CA LEU A 11 -10.34 6.49 -39.96
C LEU A 11 -10.06 5.17 -39.26
N LEU A 12 -8.89 4.59 -39.49
CA LEU A 12 -8.34 3.53 -38.66
C LEU A 12 -8.13 4.07 -37.25
N SER A 13 -9.12 3.88 -36.38
CA SER A 13 -8.93 4.01 -34.94
C SER A 13 -8.11 2.81 -34.46
N VAL A 14 -6.79 2.98 -34.41
CA VAL A 14 -5.90 2.04 -33.75
C VAL A 14 -6.19 2.14 -32.25
N PRO A 15 -6.72 1.10 -31.58
CA PRO A 15 -6.81 1.11 -30.15
C PRO A 15 -5.37 1.13 -29.60
N PHE A 16 -5.02 2.19 -28.90
CA PHE A 16 -3.81 2.22 -28.06
C PHE A 16 -4.01 1.14 -26.97
N LEU A 17 -3.67 -0.09 -27.29
CA LEU A 17 -3.46 -1.11 -26.27
C LEU A 17 -2.24 -0.66 -25.47
N MET A 18 -2.47 -0.09 -24.31
CA MET A 18 -1.47 0.01 -23.25
C MET A 18 -1.08 -1.42 -22.90
N ALA A 19 -0.07 -1.93 -23.58
CA ALA A 19 0.52 -3.23 -23.25
C ALA A 19 1.07 -3.12 -21.83
N GLN A 20 0.36 -3.65 -20.85
CA GLN A 20 0.93 -3.91 -19.54
C GLN A 20 2.11 -4.84 -19.76
N LYS A 21 3.30 -4.39 -19.39
CA LYS A 21 4.52 -5.19 -19.51
C LYS A 21 4.36 -6.41 -18.59
N VAL A 22 3.99 -7.53 -19.16
CA VAL A 22 3.95 -8.81 -18.45
C VAL A 22 5.40 -9.28 -18.34
N PHE A 23 5.94 -9.29 -17.14
CA PHE A 23 7.26 -9.84 -16.89
C PHE A 23 7.23 -11.35 -17.09
N SER A 24 8.19 -11.87 -17.83
CA SER A 24 8.42 -13.31 -17.93
C SER A 24 8.88 -13.88 -16.58
N GLN A 25 8.66 -15.17 -16.36
CA GLN A 25 9.13 -15.87 -15.15
C GLN A 25 10.62 -15.65 -14.93
N LYS A 26 11.42 -15.70 -16.00
CA LYS A 26 12.88 -15.47 -15.97
C LYS A 26 13.24 -14.05 -15.53
N GLU A 27 12.47 -13.03 -15.95
CA GLU A 27 12.69 -11.65 -15.51
C GLU A 27 12.31 -11.46 -14.04
N LEU A 28 11.25 -12.10 -13.59
CA LEU A 28 10.85 -12.11 -12.18
C LEU A 28 11.90 -12.80 -11.31
N ASP A 29 12.40 -13.95 -11.73
CA ASP A 29 13.45 -14.69 -11.03
C ASP A 29 14.74 -13.89 -10.95
N ALA A 30 15.11 -13.18 -12.02
CA ALA A 30 16.30 -12.32 -12.03
C ALA A 30 16.19 -11.12 -11.06
N VAL A 31 14.97 -10.63 -10.78
CA VAL A 31 14.73 -9.56 -9.81
C VAL A 31 14.70 -10.11 -8.38
N LEU A 32 14.06 -11.27 -8.19
CA LEU A 32 13.90 -11.89 -6.86
C LEU A 32 15.16 -12.62 -6.40
N ASN A 33 15.98 -13.14 -7.33
CA ASN A 33 17.19 -13.93 -7.10
C ASN A 33 18.34 -13.47 -7.99
N PRO A 34 18.78 -12.20 -7.90
CA PRO A 34 19.88 -11.72 -8.73
C PRO A 34 21.17 -12.50 -8.43
N VAL A 35 21.93 -12.76 -9.49
CA VAL A 35 23.26 -13.37 -9.36
C VAL A 35 24.18 -12.37 -8.67
N LEU A 36 24.82 -12.79 -7.58
CA LEU A 36 25.76 -11.97 -6.85
C LEU A 36 27.04 -11.74 -7.66
N MET A 37 27.74 -10.68 -7.33
CA MET A 37 29.07 -10.39 -7.86
C MET A 37 30.06 -11.43 -7.36
N GLU A 38 30.93 -11.91 -8.25
CA GLU A 38 32.00 -12.85 -7.92
C GLU A 38 33.08 -12.11 -7.09
N HIS A 39 33.71 -12.83 -6.15
CA HIS A 39 34.78 -12.30 -5.28
C HIS A 39 34.36 -11.03 -4.48
N ALA A 40 33.08 -10.89 -4.21
CA ALA A 40 32.51 -9.73 -3.48
C ALA A 40 33.08 -9.60 -2.06
N GLU A 41 33.37 -10.72 -1.41
CA GLU A 41 33.95 -10.81 -0.05
C GLU A 41 35.39 -10.28 0.05
N GLU A 42 36.11 -10.20 -1.06
CA GLU A 42 37.44 -9.60 -1.14
C GLU A 42 37.40 -8.06 -1.17
N MET A 43 36.21 -7.51 -1.37
CA MET A 43 35.96 -6.07 -1.47
C MET A 43 35.18 -5.55 -0.27
N LEU A 44 34.00 -6.11 0.00
CA LEU A 44 33.13 -5.72 1.09
C LEU A 44 32.79 -6.95 1.93
N ARG A 45 33.31 -7.00 3.14
CA ARG A 45 33.12 -8.13 4.06
C ARG A 45 32.07 -7.78 5.10
N PHE A 46 31.01 -8.58 5.18
CA PHE A 46 29.98 -8.49 6.19
C PHE A 46 30.32 -9.35 7.41
N GLU A 47 30.05 -8.86 8.62
CA GLU A 47 30.19 -9.64 9.85
C GLU A 47 29.19 -10.80 9.89
N ARG A 48 28.00 -10.55 9.33
CA ARG A 48 26.94 -11.54 9.08
C ARG A 48 26.11 -11.12 7.89
N MET A 49 25.57 -12.06 7.13
CA MET A 49 24.65 -11.78 6.00
C MET A 49 23.23 -12.28 6.27
N GLU A 50 23.03 -12.97 7.39
CA GLU A 50 21.71 -13.43 7.82
C GLU A 50 21.48 -13.13 9.30
N ILE A 51 20.27 -12.70 9.64
CA ILE A 51 19.80 -12.51 11.01
C ILE A 51 18.48 -13.24 11.15
N ASN A 52 18.41 -14.12 12.17
CA ASN A 52 17.15 -14.72 12.56
C ASN A 52 16.44 -13.78 13.54
N ALA A 53 15.28 -13.28 13.15
CA ALA A 53 14.43 -12.40 13.95
C ALA A 53 13.69 -13.17 15.07
N GLY A 54 13.78 -14.51 15.09
CA GLY A 54 13.00 -15.33 16.00
C GLY A 54 11.51 -15.30 15.66
N THR A 55 10.68 -15.20 16.70
CA THR A 55 9.23 -15.10 16.55
C THR A 55 8.79 -13.70 16.95
N LEU A 56 8.19 -12.98 16.00
CA LEU A 56 7.54 -11.69 16.18
C LEU A 56 6.02 -11.86 16.24
N SER A 57 5.31 -10.84 16.70
CA SER A 57 3.86 -10.72 16.58
C SER A 57 3.51 -9.68 15.50
N GLU A 58 2.37 -9.83 14.83
CA GLU A 58 1.83 -8.77 13.98
C GLU A 58 1.54 -7.47 14.75
N ASP A 59 1.43 -7.55 16.09
CA ASP A 59 1.18 -6.40 16.97
C ASP A 59 2.48 -5.68 17.37
N ASP A 60 3.64 -6.25 17.04
CA ASP A 60 4.93 -5.65 17.35
C ASP A 60 5.18 -4.40 16.48
N LYS A 61 5.90 -3.44 17.06
CA LYS A 61 6.41 -2.30 16.31
C LYS A 61 7.45 -2.76 15.28
N PRO A 62 7.71 -1.98 14.21
CA PRO A 62 8.80 -2.27 13.28
C PRO A 62 10.11 -2.53 14.02
N GLN A 63 10.80 -3.62 13.63
CA GLN A 63 12.06 -4.07 14.22
C GLN A 63 13.23 -3.69 13.31
N VAL A 64 14.34 -3.25 13.91
CA VAL A 64 15.56 -2.85 13.18
C VAL A 64 16.61 -3.93 13.32
N PHE A 65 17.09 -4.43 12.18
CA PHE A 65 18.16 -5.42 12.08
C PHE A 65 19.39 -4.77 11.46
N THR A 66 20.53 -4.91 12.13
CA THR A 66 21.76 -4.20 11.78
C THR A 66 22.80 -5.15 11.18
N PHE A 67 23.32 -4.78 10.03
CA PHE A 67 24.38 -5.48 9.30
C PHE A 67 25.59 -4.58 9.18
N THR A 68 26.70 -4.99 9.78
CA THR A 68 27.97 -4.27 9.69
C THR A 68 28.80 -4.85 8.57
N CYS A 69 29.36 -3.99 7.74
CA CYS A 69 30.32 -4.38 6.69
C CYS A 69 31.60 -3.56 6.80
N THR A 70 32.70 -4.11 6.27
CA THR A 70 34.03 -3.46 6.22
C THR A 70 34.52 -3.52 4.78
N ASN A 71 34.99 -2.39 4.27
CA ASN A 71 35.72 -2.36 2.99
C ASN A 71 37.11 -2.95 3.21
N VAL A 72 37.32 -4.18 2.77
CA VAL A 72 38.62 -4.89 2.86
C VAL A 72 39.45 -4.76 1.57
N GLY A 73 38.88 -4.10 0.55
CA GLY A 73 39.55 -3.81 -0.70
C GLY A 73 40.52 -2.62 -0.60
N LYS A 74 41.18 -2.32 -1.74
CA LYS A 74 42.15 -1.20 -1.84
C LYS A 74 41.54 0.10 -2.35
N GLN A 75 40.28 0.07 -2.80
CA GLN A 75 39.60 1.21 -3.40
C GLN A 75 38.33 1.55 -2.58
N LYS A 76 37.92 2.82 -2.62
CA LYS A 76 36.65 3.23 -2.02
C LYS A 76 35.47 2.53 -2.70
N ILE A 77 34.50 2.12 -1.92
CA ILE A 77 33.25 1.53 -2.37
C ILE A 77 32.13 2.55 -2.17
N VAL A 78 31.27 2.69 -3.19
CA VAL A 78 30.07 3.54 -3.08
C VAL A 78 28.85 2.65 -3.24
N VAL A 79 28.04 2.55 -2.19
CA VAL A 79 26.74 1.87 -2.23
C VAL A 79 25.75 2.78 -2.95
N THR A 80 25.28 2.35 -4.11
CA THR A 80 24.39 3.15 -4.97
C THR A 80 22.92 2.84 -4.74
N LYS A 81 22.62 1.61 -4.29
CA LYS A 81 21.24 1.13 -4.11
C LYS A 81 21.20 -0.04 -3.14
N ILE A 82 20.15 -0.08 -2.31
CA ILE A 82 19.74 -1.29 -1.58
C ILE A 82 18.29 -1.59 -1.96
N SER A 83 18.05 -2.78 -2.54
CA SER A 83 16.74 -3.20 -3.02
C SER A 83 16.20 -4.34 -2.18
N THR A 84 15.03 -4.19 -1.59
CA THR A 84 14.40 -5.22 -0.76
C THR A 84 13.39 -6.05 -1.57
N THR A 85 13.23 -7.33 -1.21
CA THR A 85 12.27 -8.24 -1.86
C THR A 85 10.84 -8.09 -1.33
N CYS A 86 10.64 -7.35 -0.26
CA CYS A 86 9.34 -7.11 0.36
C CYS A 86 9.14 -5.62 0.65
N GLY A 87 7.95 -5.11 0.35
CA GLY A 87 7.53 -3.76 0.79
C GLY A 87 7.39 -3.61 2.32
N CYS A 88 7.45 -4.74 3.05
CA CYS A 88 7.47 -4.80 4.51
C CYS A 88 8.84 -4.46 5.13
N THR A 89 9.89 -4.28 4.29
CA THR A 89 11.26 -4.04 4.73
C THR A 89 11.80 -2.78 4.07
N ASN A 90 12.29 -1.83 4.88
CA ASN A 90 13.00 -0.64 4.44
C ASN A 90 14.48 -0.77 4.78
N ALA A 91 15.35 -0.29 3.88
CA ALA A 91 16.80 -0.30 4.08
C ALA A 91 17.35 1.12 4.22
N HIS A 92 18.30 1.29 5.12
CA HIS A 92 19.05 2.52 5.33
C HIS A 92 20.54 2.18 5.52
N ILE A 93 21.43 3.02 5.02
CA ILE A 93 22.87 2.94 5.26
C ILE A 93 23.36 4.26 5.86
N ASP A 94 24.18 4.19 6.89
CA ASP A 94 24.71 5.36 7.59
C ASP A 94 25.71 6.16 6.76
N SER A 95 26.59 5.44 6.01
CA SER A 95 27.55 6.03 5.10
C SER A 95 27.59 5.27 3.79
N PRO A 96 27.07 5.84 2.68
CA PRO A 96 27.09 5.18 1.39
C PRO A 96 28.49 5.12 0.76
N VAL A 97 29.45 5.92 1.23
CA VAL A 97 30.86 5.91 0.77
C VAL A 97 31.71 5.28 1.85
N ILE A 98 32.39 4.18 1.51
CA ILE A 98 33.19 3.38 2.45
C ILE A 98 34.63 3.33 1.92
N ASN A 99 35.55 4.03 2.59
CA ASN A 99 36.96 4.02 2.22
C ASN A 99 37.64 2.69 2.63
N PRO A 100 38.80 2.35 2.07
CA PRO A 100 39.56 1.16 2.47
C PRO A 100 39.75 1.10 3.99
N GLY A 101 39.40 -0.03 4.60
CA GLY A 101 39.45 -0.26 6.04
C GLY A 101 38.28 0.31 6.86
N GLU A 102 37.44 1.14 6.28
CA GLU A 102 36.28 1.70 6.98
C GLU A 102 35.13 0.69 7.11
N LYS A 103 34.35 0.89 8.16
CA LYS A 103 33.09 0.16 8.40
C LYS A 103 31.89 1.03 8.02
N ALA A 104 30.82 0.37 7.57
CA ALA A 104 29.51 0.98 7.42
C ALA A 104 28.43 0.05 7.99
N VAL A 105 27.31 0.66 8.35
CA VAL A 105 26.17 -0.04 8.97
C VAL A 105 24.95 0.08 8.06
N ILE A 106 24.42 -1.07 7.66
CA ILE A 106 23.16 -1.17 6.93
C ILE A 106 22.08 -1.60 7.92
N GLN A 107 21.02 -0.82 8.03
CA GLN A 107 19.85 -1.11 8.85
C GLN A 107 18.69 -1.55 7.96
N LEU A 108 18.12 -2.71 8.26
CA LEU A 108 16.89 -3.19 7.67
C LEU A 108 15.78 -3.08 8.71
N THR A 109 14.79 -2.24 8.44
CA THR A 109 13.60 -2.09 9.30
C THR A 109 12.48 -2.95 8.75
N TYR A 110 12.12 -4.01 9.46
CA TYR A 110 11.04 -4.93 9.11
C TYR A 110 9.78 -4.58 9.90
N ASN A 111 8.65 -4.43 9.18
CA ASN A 111 7.34 -4.21 9.77
C ASN A 111 6.53 -5.52 9.74
N PRO A 112 6.24 -6.15 10.90
CA PRO A 112 5.50 -7.41 10.95
C PRO A 112 3.99 -7.26 10.72
N PHE A 113 3.46 -6.05 10.76
CA PHE A 113 2.02 -5.79 10.59
C PHE A 113 1.48 -6.29 9.24
N GLY A 114 0.49 -7.17 9.28
CA GLY A 114 -0.13 -7.76 8.09
C GLY A 114 0.76 -8.81 7.37
N GLN A 115 1.76 -9.36 8.07
CA GLN A 115 2.72 -10.34 7.53
C GLN A 115 2.78 -11.65 8.34
N PRO A 116 1.64 -12.29 8.72
CA PRO A 116 1.67 -13.51 9.49
C PRO A 116 2.29 -14.65 8.67
N GLY A 117 3.08 -15.49 9.32
CA GLY A 117 3.74 -16.64 8.71
C GLY A 117 5.25 -16.57 8.77
N THR A 118 5.94 -17.14 7.78
CA THR A 118 7.40 -17.18 7.71
C THR A 118 7.98 -15.84 7.27
N ILE A 119 8.97 -15.33 8.00
CA ILE A 119 9.81 -14.23 7.56
C ILE A 119 10.92 -14.81 6.69
N TYR A 120 11.00 -14.37 5.45
CA TYR A 120 12.13 -14.58 4.58
C TYR A 120 12.21 -13.38 3.63
N THR A 121 12.93 -12.35 4.05
CA THR A 121 13.11 -11.14 3.24
C THR A 121 14.58 -10.88 3.02
N ARG A 122 14.93 -10.40 1.81
CA ARG A 122 16.29 -10.11 1.41
C ARG A 122 16.45 -8.67 0.98
N ALA A 123 17.62 -8.12 1.27
CA ALA A 123 18.07 -6.84 0.76
C ALA A 123 19.34 -7.01 -0.06
N PHE A 124 19.29 -6.63 -1.33
CA PHE A 124 20.42 -6.71 -2.26
C PHE A 124 21.16 -5.38 -2.28
N VAL A 125 22.45 -5.42 -1.97
CA VAL A 125 23.33 -4.25 -1.90
C VAL A 125 24.04 -4.09 -3.25
N TYR A 126 23.85 -2.95 -3.91
CA TYR A 126 24.50 -2.60 -5.17
C TYR A 126 25.54 -1.50 -4.95
N VAL A 127 26.63 -1.59 -5.68
CA VAL A 127 27.75 -0.65 -5.60
C VAL A 127 28.09 -0.08 -6.98
N SER A 128 28.76 1.07 -7.02
CA SER A 128 29.04 1.82 -8.26
C SER A 128 29.79 1.02 -9.32
N ILE A 129 30.59 0.04 -8.92
CA ILE A 129 31.35 -0.82 -9.84
C ILE A 129 30.52 -1.97 -10.42
N SER A 130 29.32 -2.24 -9.89
CA SER A 130 28.39 -3.27 -10.36
C SER A 130 26.93 -2.90 -10.08
N GLU A 131 26.33 -2.21 -11.02
CA GLU A 131 24.91 -1.82 -10.91
C GLU A 131 23.93 -2.97 -11.24
N LYS A 132 24.40 -4.01 -11.93
CA LYS A 132 23.55 -5.15 -12.36
C LYS A 132 23.63 -6.34 -11.41
N LYS A 133 24.80 -6.61 -10.82
CA LYS A 133 25.01 -7.71 -9.89
C LYS A 133 25.22 -7.11 -8.48
N PRO A 134 24.38 -7.45 -7.50
CA PRO A 134 24.59 -6.97 -6.13
C PRO A 134 25.85 -7.59 -5.53
N ILE A 135 26.53 -6.84 -4.69
CA ILE A 135 27.71 -7.28 -3.95
C ILE A 135 27.35 -8.18 -2.76
N ALA A 136 26.14 -8.05 -2.23
CA ALA A 136 25.67 -8.87 -1.11
C ALA A 136 24.14 -9.03 -1.13
N ALA A 137 23.67 -10.12 -0.51
CA ALA A 137 22.29 -10.39 -0.17
C ALA A 137 22.18 -10.53 1.35
N LEU A 138 21.56 -9.55 1.99
CA LEU A 138 21.32 -9.55 3.44
C LEU A 138 19.95 -10.16 3.71
N THR A 139 19.85 -11.16 4.58
CA THR A 139 18.65 -11.94 4.82
C THR A 139 18.13 -11.72 6.25
N ILE A 140 16.83 -11.52 6.39
CA ILE A 140 16.13 -11.64 7.66
C ILE A 140 15.22 -12.86 7.55
N SER A 141 15.38 -13.81 8.46
CA SER A 141 14.55 -15.02 8.60
C SER A 141 13.84 -15.04 9.95
N GLY A 142 12.76 -15.81 10.06
CA GLY A 142 12.01 -15.94 11.32
C GLY A 142 10.55 -16.30 11.11
N LYS A 143 9.71 -15.91 12.07
CA LYS A 143 8.27 -16.16 12.04
C LYS A 143 7.50 -14.98 12.61
N VAL A 144 6.34 -14.66 12.03
CA VAL A 144 5.35 -13.74 12.61
C VAL A 144 4.12 -14.54 13.04
N THR A 145 3.75 -14.44 14.30
CA THR A 145 2.48 -14.98 14.79
C THR A 145 1.34 -14.00 14.47
N PRO A 146 0.16 -14.51 14.09
CA PRO A 146 -1.01 -13.67 13.90
C PRO A 146 -1.32 -12.84 15.15
N SER A 147 -1.83 -11.63 14.94
CA SER A 147 -2.35 -10.81 16.03
C SER A 147 -3.49 -11.51 16.73
N SER A 148 -3.49 -11.46 18.05
CA SER A 148 -4.63 -11.86 18.89
C SER A 148 -5.59 -10.71 19.17
N ALA A 149 -5.24 -9.47 18.74
CA ALA A 149 -6.07 -8.31 18.98
C ALA A 149 -7.36 -8.38 18.17
N LEU A 150 -8.47 -8.15 18.84
CA LEU A 150 -9.76 -7.94 18.17
C LEU A 150 -9.65 -6.75 17.21
N TRP A 151 -10.29 -6.84 16.03
CA TRP A 151 -10.35 -5.76 15.04
C TRP A 151 -9.01 -5.43 14.36
N ARG A 152 -8.06 -6.32 14.36
CA ARG A 152 -6.75 -6.18 13.71
C ARG A 152 -6.84 -5.67 12.25
N ASP A 153 -7.80 -6.19 11.50
CA ASP A 153 -8.01 -5.82 10.08
C ASP A 153 -8.68 -4.46 9.89
N TYR A 154 -9.11 -3.84 10.99
CA TYR A 154 -9.76 -2.52 10.99
C TYR A 154 -8.70 -1.44 11.23
N ARG A 155 -8.03 -1.05 10.14
CA ARG A 155 -6.83 -0.18 10.16
C ARG A 155 -7.06 1.23 10.69
N TYR A 156 -8.30 1.70 10.69
CA TYR A 156 -8.64 3.05 11.08
C TYR A 156 -9.52 3.06 12.32
N THR A 157 -9.21 3.98 13.23
CA THR A 157 -9.95 4.19 14.47
C THR A 157 -10.50 5.59 14.50
N MET A 158 -11.80 5.71 14.80
CA MET A 158 -12.54 6.97 14.96
C MET A 158 -13.30 6.90 16.29
N GLY A 159 -12.63 7.28 17.41
CA GLY A 159 -13.14 6.98 18.74
C GLY A 159 -13.29 5.48 18.96
N HIS A 160 -14.49 5.02 19.24
CA HIS A 160 -14.82 3.60 19.42
C HIS A 160 -15.14 2.88 18.10
N LEU A 161 -15.34 3.60 17.00
CA LEU A 161 -15.54 2.99 15.69
C LEU A 161 -14.20 2.54 15.08
N LYS A 162 -14.12 1.27 14.76
CA LYS A 162 -13.07 0.68 13.94
C LYS A 162 -13.59 0.48 12.53
N ILE A 163 -12.81 0.84 11.48
CA ILE A 163 -13.20 0.62 10.08
C ILE A 163 -12.01 0.12 9.24
N ARG A 164 -12.31 -0.67 8.22
CA ARG A 164 -11.27 -1.23 7.34
C ARG A 164 -10.68 -0.22 6.36
N ALA A 165 -11.44 0.79 5.95
CA ALA A 165 -10.99 1.79 4.98
C ALA A 165 -11.62 3.15 5.26
N LYS A 166 -10.87 4.24 5.01
CA LYS A 166 -11.36 5.63 5.02
C LYS A 166 -11.73 6.13 3.63
N THR A 167 -11.43 5.36 2.59
CA THR A 167 -11.63 5.74 1.20
C THR A 167 -12.60 4.79 0.53
N ILE A 168 -13.60 5.34 -0.15
CA ILE A 168 -14.63 4.61 -0.88
C ILE A 168 -14.56 5.02 -2.35
N ASN A 169 -14.43 4.06 -3.24
CA ASN A 169 -14.48 4.31 -4.67
C ASN A 169 -15.81 3.82 -5.25
N MET A 170 -16.71 4.75 -5.53
CA MET A 170 -18.01 4.44 -6.15
C MET A 170 -17.89 4.11 -7.64
N GLY A 171 -16.68 4.20 -8.22
CA GLY A 171 -16.44 3.92 -9.64
C GLY A 171 -17.14 4.90 -10.58
N THR A 172 -17.54 4.41 -11.77
CA THR A 172 -18.25 5.20 -12.76
C THR A 172 -19.74 5.29 -12.41
N VAL A 173 -20.27 6.52 -12.39
CA VAL A 173 -21.65 6.83 -12.07
C VAL A 173 -22.27 7.65 -13.20
N THR A 174 -23.51 7.29 -13.59
CA THR A 174 -24.31 8.00 -14.61
C THR A 174 -25.57 8.60 -13.99
N ALA A 175 -26.15 9.59 -14.64
CA ALA A 175 -27.41 10.20 -14.21
C ALA A 175 -28.60 9.22 -14.28
N THR A 176 -28.50 8.14 -15.01
CA THR A 176 -29.50 7.08 -15.13
C THR A 176 -29.37 6.02 -14.03
N MET A 177 -28.27 6.02 -13.28
CA MET A 177 -28.03 5.06 -12.21
C MET A 177 -28.93 5.38 -11.00
N HIS A 178 -29.91 4.53 -10.72
CA HIS A 178 -30.85 4.73 -9.63
C HIS A 178 -30.21 4.56 -8.26
N ARG A 179 -29.31 3.58 -8.11
CA ARG A 179 -28.72 3.26 -6.81
C ARG A 179 -27.40 2.54 -6.99
N ARG A 180 -26.37 3.02 -6.26
CA ARG A 180 -25.12 2.29 -6.05
C ARG A 180 -24.80 2.25 -4.56
N VAL A 181 -24.40 1.11 -4.05
CA VAL A 181 -24.09 0.92 -2.62
C VAL A 181 -22.69 0.33 -2.51
N GLU A 182 -21.85 1.00 -1.73
CA GLU A 182 -20.56 0.48 -1.30
C GLU A 182 -20.59 0.24 0.21
N ARG A 183 -19.83 -0.76 0.66
CA ARG A 183 -19.84 -1.26 2.03
C ARG A 183 -18.43 -1.31 2.57
N ILE A 184 -18.24 -0.83 3.78
CA ILE A 184 -16.98 -0.95 4.52
C ILE A 184 -17.27 -1.70 5.82
N ALA A 185 -16.53 -2.75 6.10
CA ALA A 185 -16.64 -3.41 7.39
C ALA A 185 -16.22 -2.46 8.50
N CYS A 186 -17.03 -2.42 9.55
CA CYS A 186 -16.83 -1.60 10.73
C CYS A 186 -17.14 -2.41 12.00
N ALA A 187 -16.68 -1.93 13.15
CA ALA A 187 -16.94 -2.54 14.45
C ALA A 187 -17.01 -1.49 15.54
N ASN A 188 -17.84 -1.74 16.55
CA ASN A 188 -17.83 -0.97 17.77
C ASN A 188 -16.85 -1.59 18.77
N ALA A 189 -15.70 -0.97 18.97
CA ALA A 189 -14.68 -1.40 19.93
C ALA A 189 -14.87 -0.73 21.31
N GLY A 190 -15.97 -0.02 21.53
CA GLY A 190 -16.34 0.58 22.79
C GLY A 190 -17.18 -0.33 23.67
N ASN A 191 -17.60 0.20 24.80
CA ASN A 191 -18.45 -0.47 25.80
C ASN A 191 -19.91 0.06 25.84
N GLU A 192 -20.25 0.97 24.92
CA GLU A 192 -21.59 1.54 24.77
C GLU A 192 -22.09 1.34 23.33
N PRO A 193 -23.44 1.27 23.11
CA PRO A 193 -24.01 1.22 21.77
C PRO A 193 -23.59 2.43 20.93
N LEU A 194 -23.23 2.20 19.67
CA LEU A 194 -22.68 3.20 18.76
C LEU A 194 -23.58 3.39 17.54
N LYS A 195 -24.14 4.61 17.40
CA LYS A 195 -24.86 5.03 16.20
C LYS A 195 -24.01 6.00 15.41
N VAL A 196 -23.74 5.67 14.14
CA VAL A 196 -22.88 6.47 13.25
C VAL A 196 -23.74 7.10 12.15
N SER A 197 -23.59 8.40 11.96
CA SER A 197 -24.22 9.15 10.88
C SER A 197 -23.22 10.13 10.26
N ALA A 198 -23.64 10.85 9.23
CA ALA A 198 -22.87 11.95 8.69
C ALA A 198 -23.35 13.27 9.30
N VAL A 199 -22.41 14.18 9.58
CA VAL A 199 -22.72 15.53 10.04
C VAL A 199 -23.59 16.24 8.99
N LYS A 200 -24.72 16.81 9.42
CA LYS A 200 -25.62 17.57 8.54
C LYS A 200 -24.85 18.68 7.82
N GLY A 201 -25.07 18.81 6.50
CA GLY A 201 -24.39 19.78 5.65
C GLY A 201 -23.06 19.30 5.05
N PHE A 202 -22.46 18.23 5.57
CA PHE A 202 -21.26 17.61 4.99
C PHE A 202 -21.57 16.37 4.13
N LEU A 203 -22.82 15.93 4.09
CA LEU A 203 -23.26 14.83 3.22
C LEU A 203 -24.06 15.42 2.05
N PRO A 204 -23.56 15.29 0.79
CA PRO A 204 -24.32 15.69 -0.40
C PRO A 204 -25.66 14.97 -0.49
N GLU A 205 -26.71 15.62 -1.02
CA GLU A 205 -28.07 15.07 -1.11
C GLU A 205 -28.19 13.78 -1.93
N PHE A 206 -27.25 13.55 -2.85
CA PHE A 206 -27.18 12.33 -3.66
C PHE A 206 -26.49 11.17 -2.92
N LEU A 207 -25.99 11.38 -1.69
CA LEU A 207 -25.40 10.35 -0.85
C LEU A 207 -26.26 10.11 0.39
N LYS A 208 -26.31 8.84 0.82
CA LYS A 208 -26.80 8.43 2.12
C LYS A 208 -25.73 7.61 2.81
N LEU A 209 -25.60 7.79 4.12
CA LEU A 209 -24.66 7.04 4.94
C LEU A 209 -25.40 6.50 6.17
N ARG A 210 -25.19 5.22 6.46
CA ARG A 210 -25.71 4.55 7.67
C ARG A 210 -24.86 3.34 7.99
N THR A 211 -24.97 2.83 9.19
CA THR A 211 -24.47 1.51 9.54
C THR A 211 -25.55 0.45 9.40
N GLU A 212 -25.14 -0.79 9.22
CA GLU A 212 -25.98 -1.98 9.24
C GLU A 212 -25.34 -3.03 10.15
N PRO A 213 -25.91 -3.31 11.33
CA PRO A 213 -27.13 -2.71 11.90
C PRO A 213 -26.98 -1.20 12.18
N GLU A 214 -28.12 -0.48 12.30
CA GLU A 214 -28.14 0.98 12.50
C GLU A 214 -27.44 1.41 13.78
N VAL A 215 -27.54 0.61 14.83
CA VAL A 215 -26.81 0.73 16.08
C VAL A 215 -25.90 -0.49 16.21
N LEU A 216 -24.63 -0.25 16.46
CA LEU A 216 -23.65 -1.29 16.72
C LEU A 216 -23.53 -1.48 18.23
N GLU A 217 -23.88 -2.64 18.74
CA GLU A 217 -23.68 -2.98 20.14
C GLU A 217 -22.17 -3.09 20.49
N PRO A 218 -21.79 -3.00 21.77
CA PRO A 218 -20.41 -3.22 22.20
C PRO A 218 -19.84 -4.53 21.67
N GLY A 219 -18.67 -4.46 21.01
CA GLY A 219 -18.01 -5.61 20.42
C GLY A 219 -18.64 -6.11 19.10
N GLN A 220 -19.67 -5.46 18.58
CA GLN A 220 -20.37 -5.89 17.36
C GLN A 220 -19.67 -5.41 16.10
N GLU A 221 -19.57 -6.31 15.12
CA GLU A 221 -19.23 -5.99 13.74
C GLU A 221 -20.47 -5.59 12.95
N GLY A 222 -20.25 -4.76 11.92
CA GLY A 222 -21.29 -4.33 11.00
C GLY A 222 -20.70 -3.75 9.72
N LEU A 223 -21.53 -3.08 8.96
CA LEU A 223 -21.15 -2.47 7.68
C LEU A 223 -21.47 -0.96 7.73
N LEU A 224 -20.49 -0.13 7.40
CA LEU A 224 -20.75 1.27 7.04
C LEU A 224 -21.15 1.29 5.57
N MET A 225 -22.40 1.65 5.31
CA MET A 225 -23.01 1.65 3.99
C MET A 225 -23.06 3.06 3.44
N VAL A 226 -22.50 3.25 2.23
CA VAL A 226 -22.65 4.48 1.47
C VAL A 226 -23.48 4.20 0.23
N GLU A 227 -24.64 4.84 0.14
CA GLU A 227 -25.56 4.72 -0.97
C GLU A 227 -25.50 5.99 -1.81
N LEU A 228 -25.42 5.87 -3.12
CA LEU A 228 -25.43 6.94 -4.10
C LEU A 228 -26.65 6.83 -4.99
N ASP A 229 -27.40 7.94 -5.16
CA ASP A 229 -28.46 8.09 -6.17
C ASP A 229 -27.91 8.96 -7.32
N GLY A 230 -27.60 8.34 -8.45
CA GLY A 230 -27.03 9.01 -9.62
C GLY A 230 -27.97 10.06 -10.24
N ARG A 231 -29.30 9.91 -10.08
CA ARG A 231 -30.29 10.87 -10.60
C ARG A 231 -30.20 12.24 -9.93
N LYS A 232 -29.75 12.28 -8.67
CA LYS A 232 -29.53 13.50 -7.90
C LYS A 232 -28.16 14.11 -8.13
N LEU A 233 -27.29 13.43 -8.87
CA LEU A 233 -25.92 13.87 -9.13
C LEU A 233 -25.91 14.96 -10.19
N SER A 234 -25.73 16.22 -9.80
CA SER A 234 -25.59 17.39 -10.69
C SER A 234 -24.12 17.78 -10.89
N GLY A 235 -23.82 18.59 -11.92
CA GLY A 235 -22.50 19.19 -12.16
C GLY A 235 -21.69 18.54 -13.29
N GLN A 236 -20.41 18.90 -13.40
CA GLN A 236 -19.52 18.55 -14.52
C GLN A 236 -19.07 17.10 -14.51
N LYS A 237 -18.69 16.59 -15.70
CA LYS A 237 -18.01 15.29 -15.90
C LYS A 237 -16.72 15.18 -15.08
N GLY A 238 -16.28 13.96 -14.83
CA GLY A 238 -14.95 13.64 -14.37
C GLY A 238 -14.89 13.08 -12.96
N LYS A 239 -13.68 12.92 -12.49
CA LYS A 239 -13.39 12.41 -11.14
C LYS A 239 -13.66 13.49 -10.10
N LYS A 240 -14.39 13.13 -9.05
CA LYS A 240 -14.69 14.02 -7.91
C LYS A 240 -14.48 13.27 -6.61
N SER A 241 -14.10 13.99 -5.56
CA SER A 241 -13.99 13.47 -4.21
C SER A 241 -14.86 14.30 -3.27
N PHE A 242 -15.45 13.63 -2.28
CA PHE A 242 -16.29 14.21 -1.26
C PHE A 242 -15.77 13.78 0.11
N ASN A 243 -15.49 14.75 0.96
CA ASN A 243 -15.12 14.52 2.34
C ASN A 243 -16.40 14.46 3.18
N VAL A 244 -16.69 13.31 3.78
CA VAL A 244 -17.86 13.11 4.62
C VAL A 244 -17.39 13.00 6.05
N LEU A 245 -17.78 13.97 6.86
CA LEU A 245 -17.48 14.01 8.29
C LEU A 245 -18.51 13.15 9.03
N LEU A 246 -18.01 12.18 9.81
CA LEU A 246 -18.87 11.29 10.60
C LEU A 246 -19.28 11.94 11.93
N GLU A 247 -20.48 11.66 12.36
CA GLU A 247 -21.09 12.01 13.65
C GLU A 247 -21.38 10.74 14.46
N GLY A 248 -21.45 10.86 15.78
CA GLY A 248 -21.58 9.72 16.70
C GLY A 248 -20.23 9.07 17.07
N VAL A 249 -19.14 9.58 16.53
CA VAL A 249 -17.76 9.12 16.80
C VAL A 249 -16.91 10.26 17.32
N SER A 250 -15.96 9.97 18.21
CA SER A 250 -15.02 10.95 18.76
C SER A 250 -13.76 11.08 17.93
N GLY A 251 -13.06 12.19 18.11
CA GLY A 251 -11.80 12.50 17.42
C GLY A 251 -11.83 13.83 16.68
N ARG A 252 -10.66 14.27 16.22
CA ARG A 252 -10.55 15.48 15.39
C ARG A 252 -11.31 15.29 14.08
N PRO A 253 -11.81 16.35 13.44
CA PRO A 253 -12.52 16.24 12.15
C PRO A 253 -11.74 15.45 11.10
N SER A 254 -10.41 15.66 10.97
CA SER A 254 -9.54 14.90 10.07
C SER A 254 -9.51 13.39 10.35
N ASP A 255 -9.64 13.01 11.61
CA ASP A 255 -9.54 11.61 12.03
C ASP A 255 -10.84 10.84 11.74
N ARG A 256 -12.00 11.51 11.79
CA ARG A 256 -13.36 10.98 11.56
C ARG A 256 -13.96 11.35 10.20
N THR A 257 -13.13 11.69 9.22
CA THR A 257 -13.55 11.95 7.84
C THR A 257 -13.29 10.74 6.97
N ILE A 258 -14.28 10.35 6.16
CA ILE A 258 -14.14 9.40 5.06
C ILE A 258 -14.14 10.14 3.73
N ILE A 259 -13.44 9.60 2.72
CA ILE A 259 -13.32 10.20 1.40
C ILE A 259 -14.03 9.31 0.38
N ILE A 260 -14.99 9.87 -0.34
CA ILE A 260 -15.75 9.16 -1.36
C ILE A 260 -15.33 9.67 -2.73
N PHE A 261 -14.82 8.77 -3.57
CA PHE A 261 -14.47 9.05 -4.96
C PHE A 261 -15.55 8.57 -5.90
N ILE A 262 -15.92 9.40 -6.86
CA ILE A 262 -16.81 9.06 -7.97
C ILE A 262 -16.17 9.49 -9.30
N ASN A 263 -16.47 8.78 -10.38
CA ASN A 263 -16.17 9.17 -11.74
C ASN A 263 -17.47 9.37 -12.51
N ARG A 264 -17.92 10.62 -12.66
CA ARG A 264 -19.18 10.95 -13.33
C ARG A 264 -19.03 10.88 -14.84
N LYS A 265 -19.85 10.06 -15.50
CA LYS A 265 -20.07 10.09 -16.94
C LYS A 265 -21.45 10.70 -17.24
N ILE A 266 -21.54 11.43 -18.35
CA ILE A 266 -22.80 11.95 -18.88
C ILE A 266 -23.15 11.04 -20.08
N TRP A 267 -24.09 10.18 -19.90
CA TRP A 267 -24.85 9.46 -20.94
C TRP A 267 -26.29 9.33 -20.42
#